data_5bd745eedd7e14b73a4cd5c995e49b14
#
_entry.id   5bd745eedd7e14b73a4cd5c995e49b14
#
_cell.length_a   1.000
_cell.length_b   1.000
_cell.length_c   1.000
_cell.angle_alpha   90.00
_cell.angle_beta   90.00
_cell.angle_gamma   90.00
#
_symmetry.space_group_name_H-M   'P 1'
#
loop_
_entity.id
_entity.type
_entity.pdbx_description
1 polymer ?
#
loop_
_entity_poly.entity_id
_entity_poly.type
_entity_poly.pdbx_seq_one_letter_code
_entity_poly.pdbx_strand_id
1 'polypeptide(L)'
;MITELLAVLSVSAAAGFRIALPLLLIGLLSGELWAQVPLLSKLPPTFVVGGLVSWSLAELIFSKQRLMQRLVQSIEIALSPAVGAIAGIAVARTFQLEGWITAVLGALGGTLALLIHLVHLGWLYRLKQPSPWLIALEDLLCICLVLFAFDAPQQGGLIALFLLWLALRTSQVWRRWYLEQAEVGDRRRPRRLKREPD
;
A
#
# COMPACT_ATOMS: atom_id res chain seq x y z
N MET A 1 0.74 5.57 -22.87
CA MET A 1 1.41 6.35 -21.79
C MET A 1 0.46 6.67 -20.62
N ILE A 2 -0.71 7.30 -20.84
CA ILE A 2 -1.64 7.61 -19.72
C ILE A 2 -2.23 6.32 -19.12
N THR A 3 -2.60 5.37 -19.97
CA THR A 3 -3.19 4.10 -19.54
C THR A 3 -2.22 3.28 -18.69
N GLU A 4 -0.97 3.22 -19.09
CA GLU A 4 0.10 2.51 -18.36
C GLU A 4 0.40 3.17 -17.01
N LEU A 5 0.42 4.51 -16.98
CA LEU A 5 0.55 5.27 -15.74
C LEU A 5 -0.60 4.95 -14.78
N LEU A 6 -1.83 4.93 -15.28
CA LEU A 6 -3.03 4.61 -14.49
C LEU A 6 -3.00 3.17 -13.97
N ALA A 7 -2.52 2.21 -14.77
CA ALA A 7 -2.30 0.84 -14.35
C ALA A 7 -1.30 0.74 -13.19
N VAL A 8 -0.17 1.43 -13.32
CA VAL A 8 0.86 1.49 -12.26
C VAL A 8 0.30 2.13 -10.99
N LEU A 9 -0.44 3.23 -11.10
CA LEU A 9 -1.07 3.87 -9.95
C LEU A 9 -2.07 2.93 -9.25
N SER A 10 -2.87 2.18 -10.03
CA SER A 10 -3.83 1.23 -9.48
C SER A 10 -3.16 0.15 -8.64
N VAL A 11 -2.15 -0.51 -9.19
CA VAL A 11 -1.45 -1.60 -8.49
C VAL A 11 -0.65 -1.08 -7.29
N SER A 12 -0.07 0.11 -7.41
CA SER A 12 0.69 0.73 -6.32
C SER A 12 -0.22 1.18 -5.18
N ALA A 13 -1.44 1.64 -5.49
CA ALA A 13 -2.45 1.92 -4.47
C ALA A 13 -2.86 0.64 -3.73
N ALA A 14 -3.04 -0.48 -4.43
CA ALA A 14 -3.29 -1.78 -3.80
C ALA A 14 -2.16 -2.18 -2.83
N ALA A 15 -0.89 -1.98 -3.24
CA ALA A 15 0.28 -2.23 -2.40
C ALA A 15 0.36 -1.32 -1.16
N GLY A 16 -0.32 -0.18 -1.18
CA GLY A 16 -0.46 0.70 -0.02
C GLY A 16 -1.45 0.19 1.04
N PHE A 17 -2.41 -0.66 0.66
CA PHE A 17 -3.33 -1.28 1.61
C PHE A 17 -2.77 -2.59 2.17
N ARG A 18 -2.24 -3.45 1.30
CA ARG A 18 -1.68 -4.74 1.66
C ARG A 18 -0.38 -4.99 0.89
N ILE A 19 0.64 -5.48 1.57
CA ILE A 19 1.96 -5.70 0.98
C ILE A 19 1.99 -6.99 0.16
N ALA A 20 1.54 -8.10 0.75
CA ALA A 20 1.70 -9.41 0.14
C ALA A 20 0.69 -9.69 -0.96
N LEU A 21 -0.55 -9.24 -0.80
CA LEU A 21 -1.68 -9.61 -1.65
C LEU A 21 -1.53 -9.10 -3.10
N PRO A 22 -1.12 -7.84 -3.38
CA PRO A 22 -0.90 -7.39 -4.74
C PRO A 22 0.23 -8.13 -5.45
N LEU A 23 1.35 -8.36 -4.76
CA LEU A 23 2.47 -9.10 -5.34
C LEU A 23 2.08 -10.55 -5.66
N LEU A 24 1.33 -11.19 -4.76
CA LEU A 24 0.84 -12.55 -4.96
C LEU A 24 -0.10 -12.62 -6.15
N LEU A 25 -1.05 -11.67 -6.29
CA LEU A 25 -1.97 -11.62 -7.41
C LEU A 25 -1.25 -11.36 -8.73
N ILE A 26 -0.29 -10.43 -8.77
CA ILE A 26 0.53 -10.18 -9.96
C ILE A 26 1.28 -11.46 -10.37
N GLY A 27 1.86 -12.16 -9.40
CA GLY A 27 2.56 -13.40 -9.67
C GLY A 27 1.67 -14.55 -10.16
N LEU A 28 0.42 -14.60 -9.70
CA LEU A 28 -0.57 -15.58 -10.13
C LEU A 28 -1.14 -15.27 -11.53
N LEU A 29 -1.42 -13.98 -11.80
CA LEU A 29 -1.96 -13.53 -13.09
C LEU A 29 -0.91 -13.61 -14.22
N SER A 30 0.33 -13.40 -13.89
CA SER A 30 1.42 -13.31 -14.86
C SER A 30 2.69 -13.93 -14.28
N GLY A 31 2.77 -15.26 -14.28
CA GLY A 31 3.89 -16.03 -13.70
C GLY A 31 5.27 -15.66 -14.27
N GLU A 32 5.34 -15.12 -15.49
CA GLU A 32 6.57 -14.65 -16.11
C GLU A 32 7.04 -13.29 -15.58
N LEU A 33 6.15 -12.48 -14.97
CA LEU A 33 6.51 -11.16 -14.44
C LEU A 33 7.53 -11.22 -13.31
N TRP A 34 7.54 -12.29 -12.54
CA TRP A 34 8.50 -12.48 -11.47
C TRP A 34 9.93 -12.67 -12.00
N ALA A 35 10.06 -13.32 -13.17
CA ALA A 35 11.34 -13.45 -13.82
C ALA A 35 11.88 -12.10 -14.36
N GLN A 36 11.00 -11.14 -14.60
CA GLN A 36 11.36 -9.84 -15.15
C GLN A 36 11.71 -8.79 -14.07
N VAL A 37 11.34 -9.02 -12.81
CA VAL A 37 11.66 -8.08 -11.70
C VAL A 37 13.04 -8.38 -11.14
N PRO A 38 13.98 -7.39 -11.12
CA PRO A 38 15.41 -7.64 -10.85
C PRO A 38 15.74 -8.32 -9.52
N LEU A 39 14.93 -8.11 -8.50
CA LEU A 39 15.11 -8.74 -7.17
C LEU A 39 14.47 -10.13 -7.09
N LEU A 40 13.30 -10.29 -7.68
CA LEU A 40 12.51 -11.53 -7.62
C LEU A 40 13.03 -12.59 -8.62
N SER A 41 13.66 -12.16 -9.71
CA SER A 41 14.26 -13.07 -10.71
C SER A 41 15.39 -13.96 -10.16
N LYS A 42 16.01 -13.56 -9.03
CA LYS A 42 17.09 -14.31 -8.38
C LYS A 42 16.57 -15.40 -7.43
N LEU A 43 15.28 -15.37 -7.10
CA LEU A 43 14.66 -16.31 -6.16
C LEU A 43 13.78 -17.31 -6.90
N PRO A 44 13.76 -18.59 -6.49
CA PRO A 44 12.82 -19.55 -7.05
C PRO A 44 11.37 -19.08 -6.80
N PRO A 45 10.48 -19.15 -7.81
CA PRO A 45 9.10 -18.68 -7.67
C PRO A 45 8.36 -19.29 -6.48
N THR A 46 8.64 -20.56 -6.17
CA THR A 46 8.04 -21.29 -5.05
C THR A 46 8.34 -20.65 -3.69
N PHE A 47 9.58 -20.13 -3.49
CA PHE A 47 9.94 -19.46 -2.25
C PHE A 47 9.27 -18.10 -2.13
N VAL A 48 9.12 -17.39 -3.23
CA VAL A 48 8.46 -16.08 -3.22
C VAL A 48 6.97 -16.24 -2.93
N VAL A 49 6.29 -17.18 -3.62
CA VAL A 49 4.87 -17.49 -3.34
C VAL A 49 4.70 -17.97 -1.91
N GLY A 50 5.52 -18.91 -1.46
CA GLY A 50 5.47 -19.41 -0.09
C GLY A 50 5.66 -18.30 0.96
N GLY A 51 6.61 -17.39 0.73
CA GLY A 51 6.85 -16.24 1.59
C GLY A 51 5.67 -15.27 1.64
N LEU A 52 5.09 -14.94 0.48
CA LEU A 52 3.95 -14.02 0.38
C LEU A 52 2.68 -14.62 1.02
N VAL A 53 2.42 -15.91 0.79
CA VAL A 53 1.30 -16.62 1.42
C VAL A 53 1.50 -16.68 2.94
N SER A 54 2.70 -17.03 3.39
CA SER A 54 3.01 -17.05 4.83
C SER A 54 2.87 -15.68 5.47
N TRP A 55 3.28 -14.60 4.77
CA TRP A 55 3.10 -13.22 5.24
C TRP A 55 1.62 -12.84 5.33
N SER A 56 0.81 -13.14 4.31
CA SER A 56 -0.64 -12.88 4.33
C SER A 56 -1.35 -13.62 5.46
N LEU A 57 -0.95 -14.86 5.72
CA LEU A 57 -1.47 -15.65 6.86
C LEU A 57 -1.03 -15.04 8.20
N ALA A 58 0.23 -14.61 8.30
CA ALA A 58 0.75 -13.94 9.49
C ALA A 58 -0.03 -12.64 9.78
N GLU A 59 -0.29 -11.80 8.79
CA GLU A 59 -1.13 -10.60 8.94
C GLU A 59 -2.52 -10.94 9.52
N LEU A 60 -3.16 -12.00 9.03
CA LEU A 60 -4.47 -12.44 9.52
C LEU A 60 -4.43 -12.93 10.98
N ILE A 61 -3.39 -13.67 11.35
CA ILE A 61 -3.24 -14.26 12.70
C ILE A 61 -2.84 -13.18 13.71
N PHE A 62 -1.87 -12.34 13.35
CA PHE A 62 -1.31 -11.32 14.25
C PHE A 62 -2.22 -10.10 14.42
N SER A 63 -3.23 -9.92 13.55
CA SER A 63 -4.23 -8.86 13.71
C SER A 63 -4.98 -8.92 15.06
N LYS A 64 -4.96 -10.07 15.74
CA LYS A 64 -5.62 -10.27 17.04
C LYS A 64 -4.78 -9.82 18.25
N GLN A 65 -3.47 -9.65 18.11
CA GLN A 65 -2.56 -9.31 19.22
C GLN A 65 -1.97 -7.90 19.02
N ARG A 66 -2.32 -6.95 19.89
CA ARG A 66 -1.92 -5.53 19.78
C ARG A 66 -0.41 -5.30 19.65
N LEU A 67 0.42 -6.09 20.35
CA LEU A 67 1.87 -5.94 20.31
C LEU A 67 2.44 -6.40 18.96
N MET A 68 2.00 -7.58 18.50
CA MET A 68 2.39 -8.13 17.19
C MET A 68 1.89 -7.26 16.05
N GLN A 69 0.69 -6.72 16.16
CA GLN A 69 0.15 -5.77 15.18
C GLN A 69 1.05 -4.54 15.02
N ARG A 70 1.57 -3.96 16.10
CA ARG A 70 2.50 -2.81 16.02
C ARG A 70 3.83 -3.16 15.34
N LEU A 71 4.36 -4.36 15.61
CA LEU A 71 5.60 -4.83 14.96
C LEU A 71 5.39 -5.05 13.45
N VAL A 72 4.33 -5.75 13.08
CA VAL A 72 3.97 -5.99 11.68
C VAL A 72 3.78 -4.66 10.95
N GLN A 73 3.02 -3.72 11.53
CA GLN A 73 2.81 -2.39 10.95
C GLN A 73 4.11 -1.58 10.75
N SER A 74 5.07 -1.71 11.67
CA SER A 74 6.37 -1.03 11.52
C SER A 74 7.17 -1.60 10.35
N ILE A 75 7.12 -2.93 10.16
CA ILE A 75 7.74 -3.61 9.03
C ILE A 75 7.03 -3.22 7.72
N GLU A 76 5.71 -3.18 7.73
CA GLU A 76 4.90 -2.79 6.58
C GLU A 76 5.20 -1.37 6.10
N ILE A 77 5.37 -0.39 7.01
CA ILE A 77 5.76 0.97 6.66
C ILE A 77 7.11 0.98 5.93
N ALA A 78 8.07 0.19 6.40
CA ALA A 78 9.39 0.12 5.79
C ALA A 78 9.37 -0.58 4.42
N LEU A 79 8.54 -1.61 4.26
CA LEU A 79 8.45 -2.41 3.04
C LEU A 79 7.50 -1.81 1.99
N SER A 80 6.47 -1.05 2.40
CA SER A 80 5.45 -0.50 1.51
C SER A 80 6.03 0.24 0.29
N PRO A 81 7.02 1.16 0.41
CA PRO A 81 7.59 1.83 -0.75
C PRO A 81 8.32 0.88 -1.68
N ALA A 82 9.00 -0.13 -1.14
CA ALA A 82 9.71 -1.13 -1.94
C ALA A 82 8.72 -1.99 -2.72
N VAL A 83 7.66 -2.45 -2.07
CA VAL A 83 6.62 -3.28 -2.68
C VAL A 83 5.83 -2.50 -3.73
N GLY A 84 5.46 -1.26 -3.44
CA GLY A 84 4.80 -0.38 -4.42
C GLY A 84 5.67 -0.09 -5.64
N ALA A 85 6.98 0.09 -5.45
CA ALA A 85 7.93 0.25 -6.54
C ALA A 85 8.06 -1.03 -7.38
N ILE A 86 8.20 -2.19 -6.73
CA ILE A 86 8.30 -3.48 -7.40
C ILE A 86 7.02 -3.77 -8.21
N ALA A 87 5.86 -3.56 -7.62
CA ALA A 87 4.57 -3.76 -8.28
C ALA A 87 4.40 -2.82 -9.48
N GLY A 88 4.77 -1.54 -9.31
CA GLY A 88 4.76 -0.55 -10.39
C GLY A 88 5.71 -0.91 -11.53
N ILE A 89 6.94 -1.35 -11.23
CA ILE A 89 7.91 -1.81 -12.23
C ILE A 89 7.39 -3.05 -12.96
N ALA A 90 6.81 -4.01 -12.22
CA ALA A 90 6.25 -5.22 -12.83
C ALA A 90 5.20 -4.88 -13.87
N VAL A 91 4.23 -4.02 -13.51
CA VAL A 91 3.17 -3.59 -14.42
C VAL A 91 3.72 -2.75 -15.58
N ALA A 92 4.66 -1.82 -15.34
CA ALA A 92 5.27 -1.01 -16.40
C ALA A 92 5.99 -1.88 -17.45
N ARG A 93 6.61 -2.98 -17.03
CA ARG A 93 7.27 -3.93 -17.92
C ARG A 93 6.31 -4.75 -18.78
N THR A 94 5.11 -5.06 -18.31
CA THR A 94 4.09 -5.71 -19.15
C THR A 94 3.70 -4.86 -20.35
N PHE A 95 3.78 -3.54 -20.20
CA PHE A 95 3.55 -2.58 -21.29
C PHE A 95 4.82 -2.26 -22.11
N GLN A 96 5.92 -2.99 -21.88
CA GLN A 96 7.20 -2.84 -22.60
C GLN A 96 7.74 -1.41 -22.62
N LEU A 97 7.57 -0.69 -21.50
CA LEU A 97 8.06 0.69 -21.37
C LEU A 97 9.58 0.74 -21.26
N GLU A 98 10.19 1.82 -21.76
CA GLU A 98 11.64 2.06 -21.68
C GLU A 98 12.15 2.07 -20.24
N GLY A 99 13.40 1.65 -20.03
CA GLY A 99 13.97 1.42 -18.70
C GLY A 99 13.94 2.63 -17.77
N TRP A 100 14.18 3.85 -18.25
CA TRP A 100 14.13 5.05 -17.43
C TRP A 100 12.69 5.42 -17.01
N ILE A 101 11.69 5.23 -17.91
CA ILE A 101 10.28 5.44 -17.63
C ILE A 101 9.82 4.44 -16.56
N THR A 102 10.22 3.17 -16.70
CA THR A 102 9.93 2.12 -15.73
C THR A 102 10.48 2.48 -14.34
N ALA A 103 11.69 3.05 -14.25
CA ALA A 103 12.27 3.48 -12.99
C ALA A 103 11.48 4.64 -12.36
N VAL A 104 11.07 5.63 -13.15
CA VAL A 104 10.25 6.76 -12.69
C VAL A 104 8.88 6.26 -12.20
N LEU A 105 8.23 5.36 -12.96
CA LEU A 105 6.95 4.78 -12.57
C LEU A 105 7.06 3.93 -11.29
N GLY A 106 8.17 3.20 -11.13
CA GLY A 106 8.46 2.49 -9.89
C GLY A 106 8.61 3.44 -8.70
N ALA A 107 9.33 4.55 -8.85
CA ALA A 107 9.48 5.54 -7.80
C ALA A 107 8.12 6.20 -7.44
N LEU A 108 7.31 6.55 -8.43
CA LEU A 108 5.95 7.06 -8.22
C LEU A 108 5.07 6.03 -7.52
N GLY A 109 5.15 4.76 -7.94
CA GLY A 109 4.40 3.68 -7.32
C GLY A 109 4.79 3.45 -5.86
N GLY A 110 6.08 3.47 -5.56
CA GLY A 110 6.58 3.35 -4.18
C GLY A 110 6.15 4.50 -3.28
N THR A 111 6.20 5.73 -3.79
CA THR A 111 5.75 6.91 -3.03
C THR A 111 4.24 6.90 -2.79
N LEU A 112 3.45 6.50 -3.79
CA LEU A 112 2.00 6.37 -3.67
C LEU A 112 1.61 5.30 -2.64
N ALA A 113 2.23 4.12 -2.71
CA ALA A 113 2.00 3.05 -1.76
C ALA A 113 2.30 3.49 -0.33
N LEU A 114 3.45 4.16 -0.10
CA LEU A 114 3.81 4.69 1.21
C LEU A 114 2.80 5.71 1.73
N LEU A 115 2.35 6.65 0.89
CA LEU A 115 1.39 7.68 1.29
C LEU A 115 0.05 7.06 1.69
N ILE A 116 -0.47 6.14 0.89
CA ILE A 116 -1.73 5.44 1.19
C ILE A 116 -1.57 4.63 2.47
N HIS A 117 -0.46 3.88 2.61
CA HIS A 117 -0.20 3.06 3.79
C HIS A 117 -0.13 3.88 5.08
N LEU A 118 0.56 5.03 5.08
CA LEU A 118 0.67 5.91 6.25
C LEU A 118 -0.69 6.46 6.68
N VAL A 119 -1.53 6.85 5.72
CA VAL A 119 -2.87 7.37 6.03
C VAL A 119 -3.80 6.26 6.49
N HIS A 120 -3.74 5.10 5.85
CA HIS A 120 -4.47 3.90 6.24
C HIS A 120 -4.14 3.51 7.69
N LEU A 121 -2.87 3.45 8.02
CA LEU A 121 -2.41 3.18 9.37
C LEU A 121 -2.93 4.21 10.39
N GLY A 122 -2.91 5.49 10.04
CA GLY A 122 -3.49 6.55 10.86
C GLY A 122 -4.98 6.36 11.13
N TRP A 123 -5.72 5.82 10.18
CA TRP A 123 -7.14 5.45 10.33
C TRP A 123 -7.32 4.30 11.30
N LEU A 124 -6.55 3.23 11.14
CA LEU A 124 -6.61 2.05 12.02
C LEU A 124 -6.30 2.39 13.47
N TYR A 125 -5.36 3.31 13.73
CA TYR A 125 -5.07 3.77 15.09
C TYR A 125 -6.23 4.51 15.77
N ARG A 126 -7.13 5.12 15.00
CA ARG A 126 -8.32 5.81 15.53
C ARG A 126 -9.47 4.86 15.80
N LEU A 127 -9.60 3.81 15.02
CA LEU A 127 -10.58 2.77 15.25
C LEU A 127 -10.07 1.89 16.39
N LYS A 128 -10.68 2.02 17.57
CA LYS A 128 -10.28 1.24 18.78
C LYS A 128 -10.27 -0.27 18.53
N GLN A 129 -11.10 -0.76 17.61
CA GLN A 129 -11.09 -2.13 17.05
C GLN A 129 -11.58 -2.07 15.58
N PRO A 130 -10.75 -2.41 14.59
CA PRO A 130 -11.23 -2.54 13.22
C PRO A 130 -12.25 -3.68 13.15
N SER A 131 -13.42 -3.38 12.59
CA SER A 131 -14.44 -4.41 12.35
C SER A 131 -13.90 -5.43 11.33
N PRO A 132 -14.19 -6.74 11.49
CA PRO A 132 -13.81 -7.76 10.49
C PRO A 132 -14.29 -7.43 9.08
N TRP A 133 -15.42 -6.74 8.98
CA TRP A 133 -15.97 -6.25 7.72
C TRP A 133 -15.07 -5.22 7.04
N LEU A 134 -14.44 -4.34 7.81
CA LEU A 134 -13.52 -3.34 7.26
C LEU A 134 -12.29 -4.01 6.64
N ILE A 135 -11.73 -5.01 7.32
CA ILE A 135 -10.60 -5.79 6.81
C ILE A 135 -10.97 -6.50 5.49
N ALA A 136 -12.16 -7.12 5.45
CA ALA A 136 -12.63 -7.77 4.23
C ALA A 136 -12.84 -6.78 3.07
N LEU A 137 -13.32 -5.57 3.37
CA LEU A 137 -13.48 -4.50 2.38
C LEU A 137 -12.13 -4.04 1.82
N GLU A 138 -11.13 -3.92 2.67
CA GLU A 138 -9.76 -3.57 2.25
C GLU A 138 -9.14 -4.63 1.34
N ASP A 139 -9.30 -5.90 1.69
CA ASP A 139 -8.82 -7.01 0.88
C ASP A 139 -9.54 -7.05 -0.47
N LEU A 140 -10.86 -6.84 -0.48
CA LEU A 140 -11.65 -6.75 -1.72
C LEU A 140 -11.20 -5.57 -2.59
N LEU A 141 -11.01 -4.40 -1.99
CA LEU A 141 -10.54 -3.21 -2.70
C LEU A 141 -9.16 -3.44 -3.31
N CYS A 142 -8.25 -4.08 -2.56
CA CYS A 142 -6.92 -4.44 -3.02
C CYS A 142 -6.99 -5.38 -4.24
N ILE A 143 -7.81 -6.43 -4.17
CA ILE A 143 -8.02 -7.37 -5.28
C ILE A 143 -8.58 -6.62 -6.51
N CYS A 144 -9.61 -5.81 -6.34
CA CYS A 144 -10.21 -5.04 -7.41
C CYS A 144 -9.19 -4.09 -8.09
N LEU A 145 -8.37 -3.40 -7.31
CA LEU A 145 -7.36 -2.49 -7.84
C LEU A 145 -6.30 -3.23 -8.66
N VAL A 146 -5.88 -4.43 -8.23
CA VAL A 146 -4.94 -5.25 -9.02
C VAL A 146 -5.59 -5.72 -10.31
N LEU A 147 -6.80 -6.26 -10.27
CA LEU A 147 -7.51 -6.69 -11.47
C LEU A 147 -7.74 -5.54 -12.45
N PHE A 148 -8.17 -4.39 -11.96
CA PHE A 148 -8.37 -3.20 -12.81
C PHE A 148 -7.06 -2.68 -13.42
N ALA A 149 -5.91 -2.91 -12.79
CA ALA A 149 -4.63 -2.52 -13.40
C ALA A 149 -4.37 -3.24 -14.73
N PHE A 150 -4.88 -4.47 -14.89
CA PHE A 150 -4.71 -5.28 -16.10
C PHE A 150 -5.91 -5.17 -17.05
N ASP A 151 -7.13 -5.30 -16.53
CA ASP A 151 -8.34 -5.39 -17.34
C ASP A 151 -8.95 -4.02 -17.67
N ALA A 152 -8.87 -3.07 -16.73
CA ALA A 152 -9.52 -1.76 -16.86
C ALA A 152 -8.65 -0.65 -16.21
N PRO A 153 -7.44 -0.39 -16.73
CA PRO A 153 -6.45 0.48 -16.10
C PRO A 153 -6.93 1.92 -15.88
N GLN A 154 -7.84 2.40 -16.71
CA GLN A 154 -8.43 3.74 -16.54
C GLN A 154 -9.27 3.82 -15.25
N GLN A 155 -10.12 2.84 -15.01
CA GLN A 155 -10.97 2.77 -13.82
C GLN A 155 -10.12 2.57 -12.55
N GLY A 156 -9.18 1.63 -12.61
CA GLY A 156 -8.26 1.37 -11.49
C GLY A 156 -7.44 2.61 -11.13
N GLY A 157 -6.88 3.29 -12.11
CA GLY A 157 -6.10 4.51 -11.91
C GLY A 157 -6.94 5.67 -11.36
N LEU A 158 -8.19 5.85 -11.82
CA LEU A 158 -9.09 6.86 -11.26
C LEU A 158 -9.44 6.57 -9.80
N ILE A 159 -9.68 5.31 -9.45
CA ILE A 159 -9.90 4.90 -8.06
C ILE A 159 -8.65 5.19 -7.22
N ALA A 160 -7.46 4.86 -7.72
CA ALA A 160 -6.20 5.14 -7.04
C ALA A 160 -5.99 6.66 -6.79
N LEU A 161 -6.28 7.50 -7.77
CA LEU A 161 -6.22 8.95 -7.63
C LEU A 161 -7.26 9.48 -6.64
N PHE A 162 -8.47 8.91 -6.64
CA PHE A 162 -9.49 9.26 -5.66
C PHE A 162 -9.06 8.86 -4.24
N LEU A 163 -8.46 7.68 -4.06
CA LEU A 163 -7.90 7.24 -2.77
C LEU A 163 -6.76 8.15 -2.30
N LEU A 164 -5.88 8.56 -3.21
CA LEU A 164 -4.82 9.52 -2.91
C LEU A 164 -5.40 10.88 -2.49
N TRP A 165 -6.40 11.38 -3.22
CA TRP A 165 -7.08 12.62 -2.86
C TRP A 165 -7.74 12.52 -1.48
N LEU A 166 -8.44 11.41 -1.21
CA LEU A 166 -9.06 11.15 0.08
C LEU A 166 -8.02 11.09 1.21
N ALA A 167 -6.89 10.43 0.96
CA ALA A 167 -5.77 10.34 1.88
C ALA A 167 -5.20 11.73 2.23
N LEU A 168 -4.93 12.55 1.22
CA LEU A 168 -4.42 13.91 1.40
C LEU A 168 -5.43 14.80 2.15
N ARG A 169 -6.70 14.73 1.78
CA ARG A 169 -7.77 15.49 2.43
C ARG A 169 -7.91 15.11 3.90
N THR A 170 -7.92 13.83 4.20
CA THR A 170 -8.02 13.33 5.58
C THR A 170 -6.81 13.74 6.42
N SER A 171 -5.62 13.67 5.87
CA SER A 171 -4.39 14.13 6.53
C SER A 171 -4.45 15.61 6.89
N GLN A 172 -5.00 16.47 6.02
CA GLN A 172 -5.17 17.89 6.29
C GLN A 172 -6.19 18.16 7.41
N VAL A 173 -7.31 17.44 7.42
CA VAL A 173 -8.33 17.54 8.48
C VAL A 173 -7.72 17.13 9.82
N TRP A 174 -6.93 16.08 9.87
CA TRP A 174 -6.24 15.66 11.08
C TRP A 174 -5.25 16.69 11.59
N ARG A 175 -4.46 17.27 10.70
CA ARG A 175 -3.50 18.31 11.06
C ARG A 175 -4.21 19.52 11.70
N ARG A 176 -5.35 19.96 11.14
CA ARG A 176 -6.15 21.04 11.71
C ARG A 176 -6.67 20.69 13.09
N TRP A 177 -7.28 19.51 13.24
CA TRP A 177 -7.80 19.04 14.50
C TRP A 177 -6.72 18.96 15.61
N TYR A 178 -5.53 18.46 15.29
CA TYR A 178 -4.40 18.44 16.23
C TYR A 178 -3.93 19.84 16.61
N LEU A 179 -3.89 20.76 15.65
CA LEU A 179 -3.48 22.14 15.92
C LEU A 179 -4.52 22.90 16.76
N GLU A 180 -5.79 22.57 16.63
CA GLU A 180 -6.88 23.16 17.43
C GLU A 180 -6.86 22.67 18.89
N GLN A 181 -6.51 21.40 19.12
CA GLN A 181 -6.44 20.81 20.45
C GLN A 181 -5.11 21.07 21.18
N ALA A 182 -4.07 21.45 20.45
CA ALA A 182 -2.78 21.74 21.05
C ALA A 182 -2.81 23.09 21.79
N GLU A 183 -2.37 23.10 23.05
CA GLU A 183 -2.12 24.33 23.77
C GLU A 183 -1.10 25.21 23.03
N VAL A 184 -1.15 26.53 23.23
CA VAL A 184 -0.35 27.51 22.46
C VAL A 184 1.15 27.21 22.52
N GLY A 185 1.66 26.61 23.60
CA GLY A 185 3.04 26.18 23.77
C GLY A 185 3.41 24.91 23.00
N ASP A 186 2.45 24.03 22.79
CA ASP A 186 2.65 22.71 22.17
C ASP A 186 2.35 22.68 20.66
N ARG A 187 1.77 23.75 20.12
CA ARG A 187 1.47 23.87 18.67
C ARG A 187 2.71 23.70 17.78
N ARG A 188 3.90 24.00 18.32
CA ARG A 188 5.19 23.78 17.62
C ARG A 188 5.72 22.35 17.71
N ARG A 189 5.14 21.49 18.59
CA ARG A 189 5.59 20.10 18.81
C ARG A 189 4.40 19.14 18.91
N PRO A 190 3.63 18.91 17.83
CA PRO A 190 2.39 18.12 17.86
C PRO A 190 2.59 16.63 18.21
N ARG A 191 3.84 16.13 18.23
CA ARG A 191 4.15 14.72 18.56
C ARG A 191 4.13 14.40 20.06
N ARG A 192 4.13 15.39 20.96
CA ARG A 192 4.10 15.18 22.41
C ARG A 192 2.69 15.03 23.00
N LEU A 193 1.65 15.32 22.23
CA LEU A 193 0.24 15.25 22.67
C LEU A 193 -0.35 13.83 22.70
N LYS A 194 0.46 12.79 22.60
CA LYS A 194 0.03 11.42 22.94
C LYS A 194 0.02 11.23 24.46
N ARG A 195 -0.75 12.00 25.21
CA ARG A 195 -1.26 11.54 26.49
C ARG A 195 -2.38 10.56 26.19
N GLU A 196 -2.18 9.32 26.60
CA GLU A 196 -3.24 8.32 26.61
C GLU A 196 -4.41 8.89 27.43
N PRO A 197 -5.65 8.83 26.94
CA PRO A 197 -6.79 9.03 27.80
C PRO A 197 -6.82 7.88 28.81
N ASP A 198 -6.86 8.22 30.09
CA ASP A 198 -7.09 7.31 31.20
C ASP A 198 -8.34 6.43 30.99
#